data_a1333fe96af6097707db26104fd3e017
#
_entry.id   a1333fe96af6097707db26104fd3e017
#
_cell.length_a   1.000
_cell.length_b   1.000
_cell.length_c   1.000
_cell.angle_alpha   90.00
_cell.angle_beta   90.00
_cell.angle_gamma   90.00
#
_symmetry.space_group_name_H-M   'P 1'
#
loop_
_entity.id
_entity.type
_entity.pdbx_description
1 polymer ?
#
loop_
_entity_poly.entity_id
_entity_poly.type
_entity_poly.pdbx_seq_one_letter_code
_entity_poly.pdbx_strand_id
1 'polypeptide(L)'
;MLACAVFTLPQRASGQEVRRLRSDLESILGSFQSRGATWGVLVTSMDQGDTLFAVGPDSALAPASNLKLLTTAAALRELGPEFRFQTFLLTEGVVENGVLHGDLVVYGTGDPGISDRFYFEKDGVFHLLVDQLSEVGIHSITGDLIADASHLPGPLRPDGWDPADLNDHFAAGISALSYNENVVSFRVVA
;
A
#
# COMPACT_ATOMS: atom_id res chain seq x y z
N MET A 1 5.85 14.27 -5.55
CA MET A 1 6.71 13.15 -5.95
C MET A 1 8.00 13.26 -5.15
N LEU A 2 8.12 12.46 -4.08
CA LEU A 2 9.28 12.51 -3.17
C LEU A 2 10.31 11.51 -3.71
N ALA A 3 11.44 12.01 -4.21
CA ALA A 3 12.57 11.15 -4.55
C ALA A 3 13.46 11.03 -3.30
N CYS A 4 13.47 9.86 -2.66
CA CYS A 4 14.43 9.54 -1.63
C CYS A 4 15.72 9.07 -2.32
N ALA A 5 16.71 9.94 -2.45
CA ALA A 5 18.04 9.57 -2.91
C ALA A 5 18.92 9.26 -1.70
N VAL A 6 19.27 8.00 -1.50
CA VAL A 6 20.27 7.58 -0.51
C VAL A 6 21.64 7.69 -1.16
N PHE A 7 22.43 8.68 -0.77
CA PHE A 7 23.82 8.80 -1.14
C PHE A 7 24.68 8.28 0.02
N THR A 8 25.37 7.17 -0.18
CA THR A 8 26.43 6.72 0.74
C THR A 8 27.72 7.43 0.37
N LEU A 9 28.10 8.44 1.14
CA LEU A 9 29.42 9.08 1.03
C LEU A 9 30.33 8.55 2.14
N PRO A 10 31.49 7.96 1.83
CA PRO A 10 32.45 7.44 2.83
C PRO A 10 33.30 8.53 3.49
N GLN A 11 33.02 9.82 3.29
CA GLN A 11 33.79 10.92 3.90
C GLN A 11 32.87 11.88 4.67
N ARG A 12 33.34 12.30 5.86
CA ARG A 12 32.69 13.36 6.64
C ARG A 12 32.57 14.60 5.78
N ALA A 13 31.36 15.13 5.61
CA ALA A 13 31.14 16.39 4.95
C ALA A 13 31.96 17.49 5.65
N SER A 14 32.73 18.24 4.90
CA SER A 14 33.47 19.36 5.44
C SER A 14 32.50 20.44 5.94
N GLY A 15 32.91 21.24 6.92
CA GLY A 15 32.10 22.35 7.41
C GLY A 15 31.70 23.35 6.30
N GLN A 16 32.45 23.41 5.19
CA GLN A 16 32.13 24.22 4.03
C GLN A 16 30.97 23.62 3.21
N GLU A 17 30.97 22.30 3.02
CA GLU A 17 29.88 21.60 2.31
C GLU A 17 28.56 21.70 3.09
N VAL A 18 28.60 21.57 4.40
CA VAL A 18 27.41 21.75 5.26
C VAL A 18 26.88 23.19 5.17
N ARG A 19 27.76 24.20 5.19
CA ARG A 19 27.33 25.59 5.02
C ARG A 19 26.70 25.83 3.65
N ARG A 20 27.28 25.26 2.59
CA ARG A 20 26.71 25.34 1.25
C ARG A 20 25.33 24.69 1.17
N LEU A 21 25.20 23.47 1.69
CA LEU A 21 23.92 22.77 1.79
C LEU A 21 22.85 23.62 2.48
N ARG A 22 23.18 24.23 3.64
CA ARG A 22 22.27 25.12 4.35
C ARG A 22 21.82 26.30 3.50
N SER A 23 22.75 26.97 2.87
CA SER A 23 22.46 28.15 2.01
C SER A 23 21.58 27.76 0.82
N ASP A 24 21.85 26.61 0.19
CA ASP A 24 21.05 26.14 -0.95
C ASP A 24 19.62 25.79 -0.51
N LEU A 25 19.47 25.11 0.64
CA LEU A 25 18.16 24.78 1.20
C LEU A 25 17.37 26.01 1.63
N GLU A 26 18.01 26.99 2.27
CA GLU A 26 17.40 28.27 2.64
C GLU A 26 16.89 29.02 1.41
N SER A 27 17.67 29.07 0.34
CA SER A 27 17.29 29.69 -0.91
C SER A 27 16.07 29.02 -1.56
N ILE A 28 16.07 27.70 -1.61
CA ILE A 28 14.96 26.92 -2.16
C ILE A 28 13.68 27.17 -1.34
N LEU A 29 13.75 26.99 -0.03
CA LEU A 29 12.58 27.15 0.85
C LEU A 29 12.07 28.57 0.88
N GLY A 30 12.96 29.57 0.87
CA GLY A 30 12.60 31.00 0.82
C GLY A 30 11.78 31.33 -0.42
N SER A 31 12.06 30.72 -1.56
CA SER A 31 11.29 30.93 -2.80
C SER A 31 9.85 30.43 -2.71
N PHE A 32 9.57 29.43 -1.86
CA PHE A 32 8.23 28.87 -1.63
C PHE A 32 7.50 29.54 -0.46
N GLN A 33 8.20 30.00 0.57
CA GLN A 33 7.59 30.75 1.67
C GLN A 33 6.87 32.01 1.19
N SER A 34 7.43 32.70 0.20
CA SER A 34 6.79 33.85 -0.44
C SER A 34 5.43 33.54 -1.09
N ARG A 35 5.11 32.24 -1.28
CA ARG A 35 3.83 31.75 -1.82
C ARG A 35 2.87 31.24 -0.75
N GLY A 36 3.12 31.52 0.54
CA GLY A 36 2.27 31.11 1.66
C GLY A 36 2.43 29.66 2.10
N ALA A 37 3.48 28.95 1.68
CA ALA A 37 3.76 27.60 2.12
C ALA A 37 4.37 27.57 3.53
N THR A 38 3.92 26.64 4.39
CA THR A 38 4.53 26.33 5.68
C THR A 38 5.36 25.06 5.55
N TRP A 39 6.57 25.06 6.11
CA TRP A 39 7.52 23.97 6.00
C TRP A 39 7.91 23.41 7.37
N GLY A 40 7.95 22.08 7.45
CA GLY A 40 8.63 21.35 8.50
C GLY A 40 9.75 20.53 7.85
N VAL A 41 11.01 20.90 8.08
CA VAL A 41 12.16 20.24 7.48
C VAL A 41 13.18 19.92 8.55
N LEU A 42 13.65 18.68 8.59
CA LEU A 42 14.77 18.23 9.40
C LEU A 42 15.70 17.39 8.55
N VAL A 43 16.97 17.79 8.45
CA VAL A 43 18.03 17.06 7.77
C VAL A 43 19.09 16.67 8.80
N THR A 44 19.32 15.37 8.93
CA THR A 44 20.29 14.81 9.88
C THR A 44 21.36 13.98 9.17
N SER A 45 22.57 13.95 9.75
CA SER A 45 23.60 13.00 9.35
C SER A 45 23.27 11.62 9.90
N MET A 46 23.15 10.62 9.04
CA MET A 46 22.91 9.23 9.48
C MET A 46 24.10 8.64 10.24
N ASP A 47 25.32 9.07 9.92
CA ASP A 47 26.55 8.55 10.52
C ASP A 47 26.86 9.18 11.90
N GLN A 48 26.48 10.46 12.07
CA GLN A 48 26.84 11.24 13.26
C GLN A 48 25.64 11.58 14.14
N GLY A 49 24.42 11.48 13.62
CA GLY A 49 23.22 11.90 14.31
C GLY A 49 23.05 13.41 14.41
N ASP A 50 23.97 14.20 13.83
CA ASP A 50 23.94 15.65 13.89
C ASP A 50 22.86 16.23 13.00
N THR A 51 22.19 17.29 13.47
CA THR A 51 21.27 18.08 12.65
C THR A 51 22.05 18.99 11.72
N LEU A 52 21.94 18.75 10.42
CA LEU A 52 22.58 19.54 9.39
C LEU A 52 21.76 20.77 9.04
N PHE A 53 20.41 20.64 9.04
CA PHE A 53 19.49 21.72 8.72
C PHE A 53 18.13 21.47 9.38
N ALA A 54 17.46 22.53 9.85
CA ALA A 54 16.12 22.44 10.41
C ALA A 54 15.33 23.74 10.17
N VAL A 55 14.07 23.58 9.74
CA VAL A 55 13.08 24.67 9.66
C VAL A 55 11.76 24.14 10.20
N GLY A 56 11.24 24.73 11.27
CA GLY A 56 10.01 24.31 11.90
C GLY A 56 9.93 22.80 12.22
N PRO A 57 10.98 22.17 12.79
CA PRO A 57 11.03 20.72 12.96
C PRO A 57 9.92 20.20 13.91
N ASP A 58 9.44 21.05 14.79
CA ASP A 58 8.39 20.73 15.78
C ASP A 58 7.01 21.27 15.37
N SER A 59 6.89 21.79 14.13
CA SER A 59 5.61 22.30 13.63
C SER A 59 4.63 21.14 13.43
N ALA A 60 3.42 21.28 13.98
CA ALA A 60 2.35 20.32 13.77
C ALA A 60 1.78 20.47 12.34
N LEU A 61 2.25 19.62 11.45
CA LEU A 61 1.81 19.56 10.05
C LEU A 61 1.11 18.22 9.79
N ALA A 62 0.09 18.23 8.92
CA ALA A 62 -0.56 17.00 8.48
C ALA A 62 0.45 16.15 7.69
N PRO A 63 0.76 14.92 8.14
CA PRO A 63 1.79 14.08 7.53
C PRO A 63 1.38 13.57 6.15
N ALA A 64 0.08 13.52 5.86
CA ALA A 64 -0.45 12.93 4.63
C ALA A 64 0.23 11.58 4.31
N SER A 65 0.62 11.33 3.03
CA SER A 65 1.28 10.08 2.63
C SER A 65 2.63 9.81 3.33
N ASN A 66 3.23 10.79 4.03
CA ASN A 66 4.43 10.51 4.83
C ASN A 66 4.15 9.54 5.98
N LEU A 67 2.90 9.44 6.44
CA LEU A 67 2.49 8.46 7.43
C LEU A 67 2.75 7.01 6.98
N LYS A 68 2.78 6.76 5.67
CA LYS A 68 3.09 5.43 5.11
C LYS A 68 4.48 4.94 5.50
N LEU A 69 5.43 5.85 5.74
CA LEU A 69 6.78 5.47 6.21
C LEU A 69 6.71 4.81 7.59
N LEU A 70 5.91 5.37 8.50
CA LEU A 70 5.73 4.81 9.84
C LEU A 70 4.95 3.49 9.78
N THR A 71 3.89 3.43 9.00
CA THR A 71 3.09 2.21 8.79
C THR A 71 3.95 1.09 8.22
N THR A 72 4.77 1.38 7.20
CA THR A 72 5.65 0.39 6.57
C THR A 72 6.75 -0.07 7.52
N ALA A 73 7.35 0.86 8.28
CA ALA A 73 8.36 0.51 9.27
C ALA A 73 7.80 -0.37 10.39
N ALA A 74 6.58 -0.07 10.87
CA ALA A 74 5.90 -0.89 11.86
C ALA A 74 5.59 -2.29 11.30
N ALA A 75 5.06 -2.38 10.08
CA ALA A 75 4.78 -3.64 9.42
C ALA A 75 6.04 -4.51 9.26
N LEU A 76 7.15 -3.93 8.78
CA LEU A 76 8.41 -4.64 8.65
C LEU A 76 8.96 -5.13 10.00
N ARG A 77 8.78 -4.35 11.06
CA ARG A 77 9.23 -4.72 12.39
C ARG A 77 8.41 -5.83 13.01
N GLU A 78 7.08 -5.77 12.90
CA GLU A 78 6.16 -6.70 13.56
C GLU A 78 5.95 -7.99 12.76
N LEU A 79 5.91 -7.90 11.43
CA LEU A 79 5.62 -9.03 10.54
C LEU A 79 6.89 -9.62 9.91
N GLY A 80 7.95 -8.84 9.80
CA GLY A 80 9.18 -9.23 9.13
C GLY A 80 9.11 -9.10 7.60
N PRO A 81 10.29 -9.13 6.91
CA PRO A 81 10.36 -8.94 5.46
C PRO A 81 9.82 -10.14 4.64
N GLU A 82 9.72 -11.30 5.27
CA GLU A 82 9.25 -12.54 4.62
C GLU A 82 7.74 -12.77 4.78
N PHE A 83 7.03 -11.86 5.42
CA PHE A 83 5.58 -11.96 5.55
C PHE A 83 4.91 -12.05 4.19
N ARG A 84 3.91 -12.93 4.07
CA ARG A 84 3.09 -13.11 2.87
C ARG A 84 1.61 -13.12 3.25
N PHE A 85 0.83 -12.36 2.53
CA PHE A 85 -0.62 -12.52 2.58
C PHE A 85 -1.02 -13.85 1.96
N GLN A 86 -2.15 -14.38 2.39
CA GLN A 86 -2.69 -15.65 1.90
C GLN A 86 -4.14 -15.46 1.48
N THR A 87 -4.49 -16.05 0.36
CA THR A 87 -5.88 -16.22 -0.06
C THR A 87 -6.15 -17.73 -0.14
N PHE A 88 -7.18 -18.18 0.53
CA PHE A 88 -7.49 -19.61 0.63
C PHE A 88 -8.69 -19.95 -0.25
N LEU A 89 -8.63 -21.12 -0.86
CA LEU A 89 -9.76 -21.79 -1.49
C LEU A 89 -10.21 -22.90 -0.55
N LEU A 90 -11.40 -22.78 0.02
CA LEU A 90 -11.92 -23.66 1.06
C LEU A 90 -13.22 -24.30 0.60
N THR A 91 -13.45 -25.55 0.97
CA THR A 91 -14.71 -26.26 0.74
C THR A 91 -14.95 -27.32 1.81
N GLU A 92 -16.21 -27.58 2.09
CA GLU A 92 -16.67 -28.76 2.83
C GLU A 92 -17.28 -29.84 1.90
N GLY A 93 -17.29 -29.56 0.59
CA GLY A 93 -17.84 -30.45 -0.43
C GLY A 93 -16.97 -31.65 -0.74
N VAL A 94 -17.51 -32.59 -1.46
CA VAL A 94 -16.81 -33.80 -1.92
C VAL A 94 -16.45 -33.68 -3.38
N VAL A 95 -15.21 -34.03 -3.74
CA VAL A 95 -14.77 -34.06 -5.15
C VAL A 95 -14.94 -35.46 -5.71
N GLU A 96 -15.78 -35.60 -6.74
CA GLU A 96 -15.98 -36.83 -7.47
C GLU A 96 -15.88 -36.61 -8.99
N ASN A 97 -15.04 -37.38 -9.66
CA ASN A 97 -14.82 -37.30 -11.12
C ASN A 97 -14.55 -35.89 -11.64
N GLY A 98 -13.82 -35.11 -10.88
CA GLY A 98 -13.49 -33.72 -11.28
C GLY A 98 -14.56 -32.67 -10.93
N VAL A 99 -15.63 -33.07 -10.26
CA VAL A 99 -16.72 -32.19 -9.85
C VAL A 99 -16.68 -31.98 -8.34
N LEU A 100 -16.64 -30.74 -7.90
CA LEU A 100 -16.85 -30.38 -6.50
C LEU A 100 -18.38 -30.32 -6.24
N HIS A 101 -18.88 -31.22 -5.43
CA HIS A 101 -20.26 -31.23 -4.95
C HIS A 101 -20.34 -30.46 -3.64
N GLY A 102 -20.58 -29.17 -3.73
CA GLY A 102 -20.62 -28.20 -2.62
C GLY A 102 -20.15 -26.84 -3.04
N ASP A 103 -20.07 -25.94 -2.07
CA ASP A 103 -19.64 -24.56 -2.27
C ASP A 103 -18.11 -24.44 -2.28
N LEU A 104 -17.61 -23.45 -3.02
CA LEU A 104 -16.23 -23.02 -2.95
C LEU A 104 -16.16 -21.64 -2.31
N VAL A 105 -15.42 -21.52 -1.21
CA VAL A 105 -15.20 -20.28 -0.50
C VAL A 105 -13.82 -19.72 -0.88
N VAL A 106 -13.77 -18.48 -1.34
CA VAL A 106 -12.54 -17.70 -1.51
C VAL A 106 -12.38 -16.82 -0.29
N TYR A 107 -11.50 -17.22 0.62
CA TYR A 107 -11.25 -16.52 1.88
C TYR A 107 -10.01 -15.66 1.79
N GLY A 108 -10.16 -14.34 1.94
CA GLY A 108 -9.06 -13.36 1.88
C GLY A 108 -8.55 -12.98 3.26
N THR A 109 -7.24 -12.73 3.37
CA THR A 109 -6.59 -12.23 4.60
C THR A 109 -6.07 -10.80 4.47
N GLY A 110 -6.47 -10.06 3.45
CA GLY A 110 -6.12 -8.66 3.26
C GLY A 110 -4.98 -8.44 2.25
N ASP A 111 -4.80 -9.34 1.28
CA ASP A 111 -3.80 -9.18 0.22
C ASP A 111 -4.14 -7.98 -0.70
N PRO A 112 -3.35 -6.90 -0.67
CA PRO A 112 -3.54 -5.76 -1.57
C PRO A 112 -2.97 -6.02 -2.96
N GLY A 113 -2.24 -7.12 -3.14
CA GLY A 113 -1.55 -7.46 -4.38
C GLY A 113 -2.43 -8.11 -5.44
N ILE A 114 -3.71 -8.43 -5.14
CA ILE A 114 -4.67 -8.96 -6.11
C ILE A 114 -5.14 -7.81 -7.03
N SER A 115 -4.26 -7.42 -7.96
CA SER A 115 -4.44 -6.25 -8.80
C SER A 115 -3.67 -6.41 -10.12
N ASP A 116 -4.15 -5.80 -11.19
CA ASP A 116 -3.48 -5.75 -12.49
C ASP A 116 -2.10 -5.05 -12.46
N ARG A 117 -1.75 -4.39 -11.35
CA ARG A 117 -0.40 -3.86 -11.13
C ARG A 117 0.65 -4.93 -10.89
N PHE A 118 0.25 -6.09 -10.39
CA PHE A 118 1.16 -7.18 -10.02
C PHE A 118 1.04 -8.39 -10.94
N TYR A 119 -0.05 -8.48 -11.70
CA TYR A 119 -0.30 -9.53 -12.67
C TYR A 119 -0.32 -8.94 -14.08
N PHE A 120 0.32 -9.59 -15.03
CA PHE A 120 0.44 -9.10 -16.42
C PHE A 120 -0.90 -8.93 -17.13
N GLU A 121 -1.93 -9.66 -16.70
CA GLU A 121 -3.29 -9.59 -17.21
C GLU A 121 -4.25 -9.27 -16.08
N LYS A 122 -5.33 -8.55 -16.38
CA LYS A 122 -6.37 -8.22 -15.38
C LYS A 122 -6.88 -9.44 -14.65
N ASP A 123 -7.03 -10.54 -15.36
CA ASP A 123 -7.58 -11.79 -14.85
C ASP A 123 -6.49 -12.78 -14.40
N GLY A 124 -5.22 -12.38 -14.39
CA GLY A 124 -4.09 -13.26 -14.09
C GLY A 124 -4.19 -13.97 -12.76
N VAL A 125 -4.69 -13.30 -11.71
CA VAL A 125 -4.92 -13.93 -10.41
C VAL A 125 -5.98 -15.04 -10.47
N PHE A 126 -7.04 -14.85 -11.26
CA PHE A 126 -8.10 -15.86 -11.39
C PHE A 126 -7.60 -17.08 -12.15
N HIS A 127 -6.73 -16.91 -13.14
CA HIS A 127 -6.07 -18.04 -13.80
C HIS A 127 -5.24 -18.85 -12.82
N LEU A 128 -4.47 -18.22 -11.93
CA LEU A 128 -3.72 -18.90 -10.90
C LEU A 128 -4.62 -19.69 -9.93
N LEU A 129 -5.76 -19.13 -9.53
CA LEU A 129 -6.71 -19.82 -8.67
C LEU A 129 -7.36 -21.01 -9.39
N VAL A 130 -7.67 -20.87 -10.68
CA VAL A 130 -8.22 -21.97 -11.51
C VAL A 130 -7.17 -23.06 -11.71
N ASP A 131 -5.91 -22.71 -11.94
CA ASP A 131 -4.83 -23.70 -12.06
C ASP A 131 -4.66 -24.50 -10.77
N GLN A 132 -4.70 -23.86 -9.58
CA GLN A 132 -4.65 -24.52 -8.29
C GLN A 132 -5.83 -25.50 -8.08
N LEU A 133 -7.06 -25.10 -8.46
CA LEU A 133 -8.21 -25.99 -8.42
C LEU A 133 -8.02 -27.18 -9.35
N SER A 134 -7.49 -26.95 -10.55
CA SER A 134 -7.22 -28.00 -11.52
C SER A 134 -6.15 -28.98 -11.04
N GLU A 135 -5.11 -28.50 -10.36
CA GLU A 135 -4.05 -29.33 -9.75
C GLU A 135 -4.59 -30.29 -8.69
N VAL A 136 -5.62 -29.88 -7.93
CA VAL A 136 -6.29 -30.76 -6.97
C VAL A 136 -7.46 -31.54 -7.58
N GLY A 137 -7.60 -31.49 -8.91
CA GLY A 137 -8.57 -32.29 -9.66
C GLY A 137 -9.99 -31.72 -9.67
N ILE A 138 -10.18 -30.42 -9.39
CA ILE A 138 -11.48 -29.75 -9.45
C ILE A 138 -11.58 -29.00 -10.79
N HIS A 139 -12.55 -29.39 -11.62
CA HIS A 139 -12.79 -28.80 -12.93
C HIS A 139 -14.21 -28.20 -13.07
N SER A 140 -15.09 -28.51 -12.12
CA SER A 140 -16.45 -28.01 -12.06
C SER A 140 -16.94 -27.94 -10.61
N ILE A 141 -17.84 -27.01 -10.34
CA ILE A 141 -18.43 -26.76 -9.02
C ILE A 141 -19.94 -26.75 -9.18
N THR A 142 -20.66 -27.47 -8.34
CA THR A 142 -22.15 -27.53 -8.39
C THR A 142 -22.83 -26.59 -7.41
N GLY A 143 -22.09 -26.15 -6.37
CA GLY A 143 -22.57 -25.20 -5.38
C GLY A 143 -22.24 -23.76 -5.76
N ASP A 144 -22.26 -22.87 -4.75
CA ASP A 144 -22.00 -21.46 -4.90
C ASP A 144 -20.51 -21.12 -4.80
N LEU A 145 -20.10 -20.01 -5.43
CA LEU A 145 -18.82 -19.38 -5.21
C LEU A 145 -19.00 -18.24 -4.20
N ILE A 146 -18.42 -18.41 -3.02
CA ILE A 146 -18.59 -17.51 -1.89
C ILE A 146 -17.32 -16.70 -1.69
N ALA A 147 -17.43 -15.37 -1.73
CA ALA A 147 -16.35 -14.45 -1.41
C ALA A 147 -16.41 -14.10 0.09
N ASP A 148 -15.42 -14.53 0.86
CA ASP A 148 -15.35 -14.31 2.30
C ASP A 148 -14.25 -13.33 2.67
N ALA A 149 -14.66 -12.16 3.16
CA ALA A 149 -13.81 -11.08 3.64
C ALA A 149 -13.83 -10.89 5.16
N SER A 150 -14.33 -11.89 5.91
CA SER A 150 -14.56 -11.80 7.35
C SER A 150 -13.29 -11.68 8.20
N HIS A 151 -12.11 -11.90 7.60
CA HIS A 151 -10.82 -11.76 8.30
C HIS A 151 -10.57 -10.36 8.86
N LEU A 152 -11.02 -9.31 8.16
CA LEU A 152 -10.95 -7.93 8.63
C LEU A 152 -12.37 -7.45 8.99
N PRO A 153 -12.78 -7.58 10.26
CA PRO A 153 -14.08 -7.09 10.70
C PRO A 153 -14.10 -5.56 10.74
N GLY A 154 -15.27 -4.98 10.45
CA GLY A 154 -15.49 -3.55 10.55
C GLY A 154 -16.09 -2.93 9.28
N PRO A 155 -16.28 -1.61 9.28
CA PRO A 155 -16.82 -0.91 8.12
C PRO A 155 -15.78 -0.87 7.00
N LEU A 156 -16.25 -0.94 5.75
CA LEU A 156 -15.39 -0.82 4.56
C LEU A 156 -14.64 0.51 4.53
N ARG A 157 -15.18 1.55 5.14
CA ARG A 157 -14.56 2.87 5.27
C ARG A 157 -14.59 3.29 6.73
N PRO A 158 -13.44 3.65 7.31
CA PRO A 158 -13.38 4.18 8.67
C PRO A 158 -14.16 5.48 8.81
N ASP A 159 -14.68 5.75 10.02
CA ASP A 159 -15.24 7.03 10.35
C ASP A 159 -14.19 8.15 10.25
N GLY A 160 -14.62 9.35 9.85
CA GLY A 160 -13.76 10.52 9.78
C GLY A 160 -13.04 10.74 8.44
N TRP A 161 -13.31 9.92 7.43
CA TRP A 161 -12.89 10.25 6.07
C TRP A 161 -13.72 11.42 5.53
N ASP A 162 -13.05 12.36 4.82
CA ASP A 162 -13.73 13.51 4.25
C ASP A 162 -14.74 13.03 3.17
N PRO A 163 -16.03 13.40 3.29
CA PRO A 163 -17.02 13.07 2.28
C PRO A 163 -16.65 13.54 0.86
N ALA A 164 -15.88 14.63 0.73
CA ALA A 164 -15.41 15.13 -0.55
C ALA A 164 -14.45 14.15 -1.27
N ASP A 165 -13.70 13.35 -0.49
CA ASP A 165 -12.71 12.42 -1.01
C ASP A 165 -13.30 11.05 -1.36
N LEU A 166 -14.53 10.73 -0.94
CA LEU A 166 -15.10 9.38 -1.05
C LEU A 166 -15.28 8.87 -2.49
N ASN A 167 -15.24 9.75 -3.49
CA ASN A 167 -15.29 9.39 -4.90
C ASN A 167 -13.90 9.21 -5.53
N ASP A 168 -12.84 9.53 -4.79
CA ASP A 168 -11.48 9.37 -5.27
C ASP A 168 -10.97 7.94 -5.09
N HIS A 169 -10.11 7.50 -5.99
CA HIS A 169 -9.56 6.13 -5.98
C HIS A 169 -8.82 5.79 -4.68
N PHE A 170 -8.21 6.79 -4.02
CA PHE A 170 -7.50 6.58 -2.75
C PHE A 170 -8.44 6.39 -1.55
N ALA A 171 -9.74 6.67 -1.71
CA ALA A 171 -10.77 6.46 -0.71
C ALA A 171 -11.62 5.21 -0.99
N ALA A 172 -11.10 4.26 -1.77
CA ALA A 172 -11.73 2.97 -1.96
C ALA A 172 -11.85 2.22 -0.62
N GLY A 173 -12.92 1.43 -0.47
CA GLY A 173 -13.17 0.67 0.75
C GLY A 173 -12.07 -0.36 1.03
N ILE A 174 -11.86 -0.66 2.32
CA ILE A 174 -10.90 -1.66 2.78
C ILE A 174 -11.63 -2.99 2.99
N SER A 175 -11.08 -4.08 2.45
CA SER A 175 -11.64 -5.41 2.60
C SER A 175 -10.53 -6.46 2.73
N ALA A 176 -10.80 -7.55 3.45
CA ALA A 176 -9.88 -8.66 3.55
C ALA A 176 -9.76 -9.46 2.23
N LEU A 177 -10.77 -9.38 1.38
CA LEU A 177 -10.73 -9.90 0.02
C LEU A 177 -10.97 -8.72 -0.94
N SER A 178 -9.95 -8.35 -1.67
CA SER A 178 -9.95 -7.19 -2.55
C SER A 178 -9.52 -7.58 -3.95
N TYR A 179 -10.03 -6.87 -4.95
CA TYR A 179 -9.61 -6.99 -6.34
C TYR A 179 -9.47 -5.59 -6.95
N ASN A 180 -8.36 -5.36 -7.66
CA ASN A 180 -8.04 -4.09 -8.29
C ASN A 180 -8.25 -2.89 -7.35
N GLU A 181 -7.71 -3.00 -6.12
CA GLU A 181 -7.73 -1.94 -5.11
C GLU A 181 -9.17 -1.50 -4.73
N ASN A 182 -10.17 -2.36 -4.95
CA ASN A 182 -11.60 -2.09 -4.76
C ASN A 182 -12.11 -0.86 -5.57
N VAL A 183 -11.49 -0.61 -6.73
CA VAL A 183 -11.83 0.47 -7.65
C VAL A 183 -12.53 -0.08 -8.88
N VAL A 184 -13.66 0.53 -9.24
CA VAL A 184 -14.40 0.23 -10.46
C VAL A 184 -14.26 1.39 -11.44
N SER A 185 -13.82 1.10 -12.66
CA SER A 185 -13.70 2.08 -13.74
C SER A 185 -14.86 1.97 -14.71
N PHE A 186 -15.52 3.08 -15.00
CA PHE A 186 -16.58 3.17 -15.99
C PHE A 186 -16.09 3.97 -17.20
N ARG A 187 -16.38 3.47 -18.40
CA ARG A 187 -16.20 4.22 -19.65
C ARG A 187 -17.58 4.44 -20.27
N VAL A 188 -17.97 5.69 -20.42
CA VAL A 188 -19.14 6.07 -21.20
C VAL A 188 -18.68 6.37 -22.62
N VAL A 189 -19.25 5.67 -23.60
CA VAL A 189 -19.04 5.92 -25.03
C VAL A 189 -20.33 6.48 -25.61
N ALA A 190 -20.20 7.54 -26.42
CA ALA A 190 -21.33 8.17 -27.12
C ALA A 190 -21.63 7.43 -28.41
#